data_473d1c67ec0503a3c7da42d0598fd29c
#
_entry.id   473d1c67ec0503a3c7da42d0598fd29c
#
_cell.length_a   1.000
_cell.length_b   1.000
_cell.length_c   1.000
_cell.angle_alpha   90.00
_cell.angle_beta   90.00
_cell.angle_gamma   90.00
#
_symmetry.space_group_name_H-M   'P 1'
#
loop_
_entity.id
_entity.type
_entity.pdbx_description
1 polymer ?
#
loop_
_entity_poly.entity_id
_entity_poly.type
_entity_poly.pdbx_seq_one_letter_code
_entity_poly.pdbx_strand_id
1 'polypeptide(L)'
;QTAIKLAKFLDEKKIKILGTDFANIDAAEDREKFEELLEKLDINRPKGKGVWSVEEGIEEAEKLGYPVLVRPSYVLGGQGMEITYDETKLARYLEDAFIRDSKNPVLIDKYLTGREIEVDAICDGTDILIPGIMEHLERAGVHSGDSITMYPRQNISDDMKGRILDYTKKLALAIGIKVTQ
;
A
#
# COMPACT_ATOMS: atom_id res chain seq x y z
N GLN A 1 9.72 10.69 2.33
CA GLN A 1 10.64 10.59 3.48
C GLN A 1 10.96 11.96 4.10
N THR A 2 11.33 12.97 3.33
CA THR A 2 11.67 14.31 3.87
C THR A 2 10.44 14.99 4.48
N ALA A 3 9.30 14.93 3.84
CA ALA A 3 8.05 15.50 4.34
C ALA A 3 7.61 14.85 5.67
N ILE A 4 7.72 13.55 5.81
CA ILE A 4 7.36 12.84 7.05
C ILE A 4 8.27 13.23 8.20
N LYS A 5 9.59 13.32 7.96
CA LYS A 5 10.55 13.78 8.97
C LYS A 5 10.26 15.20 9.41
N LEU A 6 9.90 16.09 8.47
CA LEU A 6 9.52 17.45 8.76
C LEU A 6 8.21 17.50 9.55
N ALA A 7 7.21 16.70 9.19
CA ALA A 7 5.94 16.62 9.91
C ALA A 7 6.14 16.23 11.38
N LYS A 8 6.99 15.21 11.65
CA LYS A 8 7.37 14.83 13.01
C LYS A 8 7.99 15.99 13.79
N PHE A 9 8.95 16.69 13.19
CA PHE A 9 9.59 17.85 13.82
C PHE A 9 8.61 18.97 14.12
N LEU A 10 7.69 19.27 13.21
CA LEU A 10 6.65 20.29 13.41
C LEU A 10 5.71 19.91 14.56
N ASP A 11 5.31 18.64 14.63
CA ASP A 11 4.46 18.13 15.70
C ASP A 11 5.16 18.23 17.07
N GLU A 12 6.41 17.81 17.20
CA GLU A 12 7.24 17.95 18.39
C GLU A 12 7.36 19.42 18.86
N LYS A 13 7.39 20.37 17.91
CA LYS A 13 7.42 21.82 18.17
C LYS A 13 6.04 22.43 18.37
N LYS A 14 4.96 21.63 18.32
CA LYS A 14 3.57 22.09 18.41
C LYS A 14 3.20 23.13 17.34
N ILE A 15 3.82 23.05 16.18
CA ILE A 15 3.51 23.87 15.02
C ILE A 15 2.37 23.17 14.26
N LYS A 16 1.26 23.87 14.07
CA LYS A 16 0.09 23.31 13.39
C LYS A 16 0.44 22.93 11.95
N ILE A 17 0.19 21.67 11.60
CA ILE A 17 0.25 21.18 10.22
C ILE A 17 -1.11 21.44 9.58
N LEU A 18 -1.12 22.00 8.36
CA LEU A 18 -2.33 22.16 7.58
C LEU A 18 -2.68 20.83 6.91
N GLY A 19 -3.93 20.40 7.02
CA GLY A 19 -4.39 19.10 6.52
C GLY A 19 -4.33 18.00 7.58
N THR A 20 -3.87 16.83 7.18
CA THR A 20 -3.76 15.65 8.05
C THR A 20 -2.64 15.81 9.05
N ASP A 21 -2.90 15.55 10.33
CA ASP A 21 -1.90 15.68 11.40
C ASP A 21 -0.88 14.53 11.38
N PHE A 22 0.26 14.76 12.07
CA PHE A 22 1.39 13.85 12.03
C PHE A 22 1.03 12.43 12.45
N ALA A 23 0.23 12.25 13.51
CA ALA A 23 -0.13 10.93 14.00
C ALA A 23 -0.88 10.11 12.93
N ASN A 24 -1.74 10.77 12.17
CA ASN A 24 -2.50 10.16 11.09
C ASN A 24 -1.63 9.89 9.84
N ILE A 25 -0.69 10.78 9.53
CA ILE A 25 0.31 10.55 8.49
C ILE A 25 1.18 9.33 8.86
N ASP A 26 1.66 9.25 10.09
CA ASP A 26 2.47 8.15 10.58
C ASP A 26 1.71 6.81 10.53
N ALA A 27 0.44 6.80 10.92
CA ALA A 27 -0.41 5.61 10.85
C ALA A 27 -0.64 5.13 9.41
N ALA A 28 -0.70 6.04 8.44
CA ALA A 28 -0.87 5.70 7.03
C ALA A 28 0.43 5.21 6.36
N GLU A 29 1.58 5.72 6.81
CA GLU A 29 2.89 5.41 6.24
C GLU A 29 3.58 4.21 6.90
N ASP A 30 3.26 3.94 8.17
CA ASP A 30 3.74 2.78 8.90
C ASP A 30 2.95 1.54 8.47
N ARG A 31 3.65 0.59 7.85
CA ARG A 31 3.01 -0.61 7.29
C ARG A 31 2.23 -1.40 8.33
N GLU A 32 2.80 -1.64 9.51
CA GLU A 32 2.16 -2.47 10.54
C GLU A 32 0.89 -1.79 11.05
N LYS A 33 0.97 -0.51 11.36
CA LYS A 33 -0.19 0.28 11.81
C LYS A 33 -1.28 0.36 10.73
N PHE A 34 -0.87 0.51 9.47
CA PHE A 34 -1.82 0.56 8.36
C PHE A 34 -2.48 -0.79 8.12
N GLU A 35 -1.73 -1.89 8.18
CA GLU A 35 -2.27 -3.25 8.08
C GLU A 35 -3.26 -3.55 9.21
N GLU A 36 -2.92 -3.21 10.47
CA GLU A 36 -3.85 -3.32 11.60
C GLU A 36 -5.13 -2.50 11.40
N LEU A 37 -5.00 -1.31 10.83
CA LEU A 37 -6.15 -0.46 10.52
C LEU A 37 -7.07 -1.11 9.48
N LEU A 38 -6.50 -1.66 8.40
CA LEU A 38 -7.27 -2.36 7.37
C LEU A 38 -8.00 -3.58 7.94
N GLU A 39 -7.35 -4.34 8.83
CA GLU A 39 -7.96 -5.49 9.50
C GLU A 39 -9.12 -5.06 10.42
N LYS A 40 -8.96 -4.00 11.20
CA LYS A 40 -10.03 -3.44 12.06
C LYS A 40 -11.24 -2.95 11.26
N LEU A 41 -11.01 -2.51 10.01
CA LEU A 41 -12.05 -2.03 9.12
C LEU A 41 -12.67 -3.12 8.23
N ASP A 42 -12.19 -4.36 8.35
CA ASP A 42 -12.56 -5.48 7.47
C ASP A 42 -12.32 -5.15 5.98
N ILE A 43 -11.19 -4.50 5.71
CA ILE A 43 -10.73 -4.17 4.35
C ILE A 43 -9.68 -5.20 3.93
N ASN A 44 -9.97 -5.92 2.85
CA ASN A 44 -9.06 -6.93 2.32
C ASN A 44 -7.76 -6.29 1.81
N ARG A 45 -6.64 -6.91 2.13
CA ARG A 45 -5.32 -6.55 1.63
C ARG A 45 -4.56 -7.78 1.10
N PRO A 46 -3.53 -7.62 0.29
CA PRO A 46 -2.63 -8.72 -0.03
C PRO A 46 -2.04 -9.28 1.27
N LYS A 47 -2.07 -10.60 1.43
CA LYS A 47 -1.43 -11.27 2.56
C LYS A 47 0.08 -11.27 2.35
N GLY A 48 0.82 -11.07 3.42
CA GLY A 48 2.27 -11.11 3.39
C GLY A 48 2.87 -10.54 4.67
N LYS A 49 4.19 -10.66 4.79
CA LYS A 49 4.96 -10.13 5.93
C LYS A 49 6.39 -9.79 5.56
N GLY A 50 7.07 -9.07 6.45
CA GLY A 50 8.52 -8.92 6.43
C GLY A 50 9.22 -10.18 6.92
N VAL A 51 10.29 -10.58 6.25
CA VAL A 51 11.14 -11.73 6.60
C VAL A 51 12.58 -11.27 6.76
N TRP A 52 13.33 -11.97 7.61
CA TRP A 52 14.70 -11.61 7.99
C TRP A 52 15.74 -12.63 7.55
N SER A 53 15.31 -13.77 6.99
CA SER A 53 16.20 -14.79 6.44
C SER A 53 15.60 -15.40 5.18
N VAL A 54 16.44 -16.14 4.45
CA VAL A 54 16.04 -16.87 3.24
C VAL A 54 15.04 -17.97 3.60
N GLU A 55 15.30 -18.70 4.67
CA GLU A 55 14.46 -19.80 5.15
C GLU A 55 13.07 -19.29 5.53
N GLU A 56 13.02 -18.20 6.32
CA GLU A 56 11.75 -17.57 6.69
C GLU A 56 10.96 -17.10 5.47
N GLY A 57 11.68 -16.62 4.45
CA GLY A 57 11.08 -16.19 3.18
C GLY A 57 10.47 -17.34 2.39
N ILE A 58 11.16 -18.46 2.31
CA ILE A 58 10.68 -19.66 1.63
C ILE A 58 9.42 -20.19 2.33
N GLU A 59 9.46 -20.34 3.66
CA GLU A 59 8.29 -20.78 4.44
C GLU A 59 7.07 -19.87 4.24
N GLU A 60 7.27 -18.56 4.20
CA GLU A 60 6.16 -17.63 3.98
C GLU A 60 5.61 -17.73 2.58
N ALA A 61 6.47 -17.84 1.56
CA ALA A 61 6.04 -18.00 0.19
C ALA A 61 5.26 -19.30 -0.05
N GLU A 62 5.65 -20.40 0.61
CA GLU A 62 4.89 -21.65 0.58
C GLU A 62 3.49 -21.51 1.16
N LYS A 63 3.36 -20.81 2.31
CA LYS A 63 2.05 -20.54 2.95
C LYS A 63 1.16 -19.68 2.06
N LEU A 64 1.73 -18.67 1.41
CA LEU A 64 1.00 -17.78 0.50
C LEU A 64 0.66 -18.46 -0.82
N GLY A 65 1.47 -19.43 -1.24
CA GLY A 65 1.46 -20.05 -2.56
C GLY A 65 2.02 -19.13 -3.65
N TYR A 66 2.85 -19.66 -4.53
CA TYR A 66 3.40 -18.90 -5.66
C TYR A 66 2.32 -18.49 -6.68
N PRO A 67 2.51 -17.41 -7.45
CA PRO A 67 3.62 -16.46 -7.36
C PRO A 67 3.50 -15.52 -6.16
N VAL A 68 4.66 -15.02 -5.71
CA VAL A 68 4.76 -14.00 -4.67
C VAL A 68 5.51 -12.77 -5.18
N LEU A 69 5.17 -11.61 -4.65
CA LEU A 69 5.86 -10.36 -4.89
C LEU A 69 6.88 -10.14 -3.77
N VAL A 70 8.13 -9.94 -4.14
CA VAL A 70 9.22 -9.71 -3.22
C VAL A 70 9.73 -8.28 -3.39
N ARG A 71 9.90 -7.57 -2.29
CA ARG A 71 10.37 -6.19 -2.32
C ARG A 71 11.18 -5.83 -1.09
N PRO A 72 12.24 -5.02 -1.24
CA PRO A 72 12.92 -4.43 -0.08
C PRO A 72 11.97 -3.51 0.69
N SER A 73 12.16 -3.38 2.01
CA SER A 73 11.30 -2.54 2.85
C SER A 73 11.35 -1.04 2.54
N TYR A 74 12.46 -0.58 1.98
CA TYR A 74 12.68 0.83 1.69
C TYR A 74 13.09 1.04 0.23
N VAL A 75 12.13 1.04 -0.66
CA VAL A 75 12.35 1.36 -2.08
C VAL A 75 11.49 2.52 -2.53
N LEU A 76 12.07 3.38 -3.35
CA LEU A 76 11.37 4.45 -4.07
C LEU A 76 11.02 3.96 -5.47
N GLY A 77 9.76 4.12 -5.86
CA GLY A 77 9.33 3.86 -7.23
C GLY A 77 9.41 2.42 -7.70
N GLY A 78 9.25 1.44 -6.79
CA GLY A 78 9.22 0.02 -7.14
C GLY A 78 10.56 -0.59 -7.56
N GLN A 79 11.66 0.11 -7.40
CA GLN A 79 12.99 -0.42 -7.72
C GLN A 79 13.32 -1.64 -6.85
N GLY A 80 13.81 -2.71 -7.51
CA GLY A 80 14.18 -3.94 -6.82
C GLY A 80 12.98 -4.82 -6.43
N MET A 81 11.78 -4.54 -6.89
CA MET A 81 10.64 -5.45 -6.75
C MET A 81 10.72 -6.55 -7.81
N GLU A 82 10.42 -7.79 -7.42
CA GLU A 82 10.41 -8.93 -8.33
C GLU A 82 9.22 -9.86 -8.03
N ILE A 83 8.64 -10.43 -9.09
CA ILE A 83 7.63 -11.48 -8.96
C ILE A 83 8.34 -12.82 -9.11
N THR A 84 8.30 -13.63 -8.06
CA THR A 84 8.92 -14.94 -8.06
C THR A 84 7.86 -16.04 -8.18
N TYR A 85 8.14 -17.00 -9.05
CA TYR A 85 7.21 -18.09 -9.38
C TYR A 85 7.60 -19.41 -8.73
N ASP A 86 8.80 -19.49 -8.18
CA ASP A 86 9.37 -20.69 -7.58
C ASP A 86 10.37 -20.35 -6.46
N GLU A 87 10.65 -21.36 -5.63
CA GLU A 87 11.58 -21.28 -4.50
C GLU A 87 12.99 -20.88 -4.91
N THR A 88 13.50 -21.43 -6.02
CA THR A 88 14.88 -21.19 -6.46
C THR A 88 15.13 -19.72 -6.78
N LYS A 89 14.19 -19.08 -7.47
CA LYS A 89 14.29 -17.65 -7.78
C LYS A 89 14.13 -16.80 -6.54
N LEU A 90 13.21 -17.18 -5.65
CA LEU A 90 12.99 -16.50 -4.40
C LEU A 90 14.25 -16.54 -3.53
N ALA A 91 14.86 -17.71 -3.34
CA ALA A 91 16.08 -17.87 -2.55
C ALA A 91 17.20 -16.95 -3.05
N ARG A 92 17.49 -16.97 -4.35
CA ARG A 92 18.50 -16.10 -4.96
C ARG A 92 18.21 -14.60 -4.73
N TYR A 93 16.97 -14.21 -4.90
CA TYR A 93 16.59 -12.81 -4.66
C TYR A 93 16.85 -12.41 -3.20
N LEU A 94 16.44 -13.26 -2.25
CA LEU A 94 16.59 -13.00 -0.82
C LEU A 94 18.08 -12.96 -0.41
N GLU A 95 18.90 -13.88 -0.91
CA GLU A 95 20.35 -13.86 -0.70
C GLU A 95 20.97 -12.53 -1.14
N ASP A 96 20.67 -12.10 -2.37
CA ASP A 96 21.14 -10.83 -2.92
C ASP A 96 20.61 -9.61 -2.13
N ALA A 97 19.36 -9.66 -1.70
CA ALA A 97 18.75 -8.57 -0.95
C ALA A 97 19.37 -8.40 0.44
N PHE A 98 19.60 -9.51 1.17
CA PHE A 98 20.22 -9.48 2.49
C PHE A 98 21.71 -9.15 2.47
N ILE A 99 22.42 -9.46 1.37
CA ILE A 99 23.81 -8.98 1.16
C ILE A 99 23.85 -7.46 1.03
N ARG A 100 22.87 -6.87 0.32
CA ARG A 100 22.79 -5.41 0.10
C ARG A 100 22.33 -4.65 1.34
N ASP A 101 21.36 -5.18 2.04
CA ASP A 101 20.75 -4.55 3.22
C ASP A 101 20.30 -5.61 4.24
N SER A 102 21.16 -5.89 5.19
CA SER A 102 20.87 -6.82 6.30
C SER A 102 20.15 -6.17 7.49
N LYS A 103 19.91 -4.86 7.44
CA LYS A 103 19.32 -4.11 8.55
C LYS A 103 17.81 -3.98 8.47
N ASN A 104 17.24 -4.29 7.32
CA ASN A 104 15.82 -4.15 7.06
C ASN A 104 15.25 -5.47 6.55
N PRO A 105 14.00 -5.80 6.89
CA PRO A 105 13.36 -7.01 6.38
C PRO A 105 13.08 -6.88 4.89
N VAL A 106 13.00 -8.02 4.21
CA VAL A 106 12.46 -8.11 2.87
C VAL A 106 10.98 -8.46 2.97
N LEU A 107 10.15 -7.77 2.22
CA LEU A 107 8.70 -7.99 2.23
C LEU A 107 8.33 -9.05 1.19
N ILE A 108 7.54 -10.03 1.61
CA ILE A 108 6.97 -11.04 0.72
C ILE A 108 5.47 -10.94 0.79
N ASP A 109 4.85 -10.62 -0.32
CA ASP A 109 3.41 -10.45 -0.43
C ASP A 109 2.84 -11.45 -1.46
N LYS A 110 1.60 -11.91 -1.24
CA LYS A 110 0.89 -12.67 -2.27
C LYS A 110 0.74 -11.80 -3.52
N TYR A 111 1.26 -12.26 -4.64
CA TYR A 111 1.04 -11.56 -5.91
C TYR A 111 -0.41 -11.72 -6.35
N LEU A 112 -1.08 -10.60 -6.51
CA LEU A 112 -2.46 -10.54 -6.98
C LEU A 112 -2.48 -10.03 -8.42
N THR A 113 -3.20 -10.75 -9.27
CA THR A 113 -3.52 -10.31 -10.63
C THR A 113 -4.91 -9.70 -10.63
N GLY A 114 -5.10 -8.64 -11.36
CA GLY A 114 -6.41 -7.99 -11.44
C GLY A 114 -6.38 -6.67 -12.18
N ARG A 115 -7.49 -5.97 -12.11
CA ARG A 115 -7.61 -4.59 -12.59
C ARG A 115 -7.16 -3.64 -11.50
N GLU A 116 -6.42 -2.64 -11.89
CA GLU A 116 -6.03 -1.56 -11.01
C GLU A 116 -7.07 -0.44 -11.09
N ILE A 117 -7.40 0.10 -9.92
CA ILE A 117 -8.42 1.12 -9.76
C ILE A 117 -7.83 2.22 -8.90
N GLU A 118 -8.10 3.45 -9.27
CA GLU A 118 -7.70 4.62 -8.51
C GLU A 118 -8.92 5.42 -8.09
N VAL A 119 -8.92 5.88 -6.86
CA VAL A 119 -10.01 6.69 -6.28
C VAL A 119 -9.41 7.90 -5.61
N ASP A 120 -9.78 9.08 -6.10
CA ASP A 120 -9.52 10.33 -5.41
C ASP A 120 -10.70 10.69 -4.53
N ALA A 121 -10.43 11.08 -3.30
CA ALA A 121 -11.45 11.45 -2.34
C ALA A 121 -11.05 12.68 -1.53
N ILE A 122 -12.02 13.52 -1.23
CA ILE A 122 -11.86 14.67 -0.33
C ILE A 122 -12.72 14.41 0.90
N CYS A 123 -12.13 14.54 2.09
CA CYS A 123 -12.80 14.31 3.36
C CYS A 123 -12.65 15.54 4.27
N ASP A 124 -13.74 15.97 4.90
CA ASP A 124 -13.73 17.07 5.88
C ASP A 124 -13.67 16.57 7.33
N GLY A 125 -13.55 15.27 7.52
CA GLY A 125 -13.57 14.59 8.81
C GLY A 125 -14.92 13.96 9.17
N THR A 126 -15.98 14.25 8.41
CA THR A 126 -17.35 13.73 8.60
C THR A 126 -17.91 13.20 7.30
N ASP A 127 -17.83 14.01 6.26
CA ASP A 127 -18.34 13.69 4.93
C ASP A 127 -17.21 13.47 3.93
N ILE A 128 -17.49 12.68 2.91
CA ILE A 128 -16.52 12.34 1.86
C ILE A 128 -17.14 12.62 0.50
N LEU A 129 -16.41 13.39 -0.30
CA LEU A 129 -16.69 13.57 -1.71
C LEU A 129 -15.78 12.66 -2.53
N ILE A 130 -16.37 11.78 -3.30
CA ILE A 130 -15.68 10.93 -4.28
C ILE A 130 -16.19 11.32 -5.66
N PRO A 131 -15.45 12.11 -6.44
CA PRO A 131 -15.89 12.58 -7.76
C PRO A 131 -16.10 11.43 -8.74
N GLY A 132 -15.29 10.38 -8.60
CA GLY A 132 -15.39 9.20 -9.42
C GLY A 132 -14.37 8.14 -9.12
N ILE A 133 -14.45 7.05 -9.87
CA ILE A 133 -13.54 5.92 -9.83
C ILE A 133 -12.88 5.82 -11.20
N MET A 134 -11.57 5.78 -11.20
CA MET A 134 -10.74 5.62 -12.39
C MET A 134 -10.31 4.16 -12.52
N GLU A 135 -10.24 3.67 -13.73
CA GLU A 135 -9.80 2.31 -14.05
C GLU A 135 -8.56 2.38 -14.94
N HIS A 136 -7.50 1.67 -14.55
CA HIS A 136 -6.30 1.57 -15.37
C HIS A 136 -6.50 0.60 -16.52
N LEU A 137 -5.98 0.95 -17.70
CA LEU A 137 -6.01 0.09 -18.86
C LEU A 137 -5.00 -1.05 -18.74
N GLU A 138 -3.86 -0.74 -18.15
CA GLU A 138 -2.76 -1.68 -17.92
C GLU A 138 -3.11 -2.63 -16.78
N ARG A 139 -2.33 -3.71 -16.69
CA ARG A 139 -2.46 -4.66 -15.58
C ARG A 139 -1.89 -4.08 -14.28
N ALA A 140 -2.39 -4.55 -13.18
CA ALA A 140 -1.89 -4.19 -11.85
C ALA A 140 -0.36 -4.37 -11.74
N GLY A 141 0.29 -3.35 -11.17
CA GLY A 141 1.74 -3.31 -10.98
C GLY A 141 2.49 -2.42 -11.97
N VAL A 142 1.83 -1.81 -12.95
CA VAL A 142 2.41 -0.72 -13.74
C VAL A 142 2.32 0.57 -12.91
N HIS A 143 3.40 1.35 -12.90
CA HIS A 143 3.41 2.62 -12.15
C HIS A 143 2.31 3.56 -12.66
N SER A 144 1.55 4.17 -11.75
CA SER A 144 0.40 5.02 -12.11
C SER A 144 0.74 6.19 -13.04
N GLY A 145 1.97 6.72 -12.94
CA GLY A 145 2.49 7.75 -13.85
C GLY A 145 2.72 7.29 -15.30
N ASP A 146 2.78 5.97 -15.51
CA ASP A 146 3.01 5.34 -16.83
C ASP A 146 1.75 4.63 -17.35
N SER A 147 0.64 4.70 -16.62
CA SER A 147 -0.62 4.04 -16.95
C SER A 147 -1.62 4.98 -17.60
N ILE A 148 -2.42 4.43 -18.51
CA ILE A 148 -3.60 5.11 -19.07
C ILE A 148 -4.77 4.89 -18.14
N THR A 149 -5.33 5.97 -17.61
CA THR A 149 -6.46 5.94 -16.71
C THR A 149 -7.74 6.32 -17.43
N MET A 150 -8.76 5.49 -17.32
CA MET A 150 -10.08 5.72 -17.92
C MET A 150 -11.07 6.26 -16.89
N TYR A 151 -11.74 7.35 -17.23
CA TYR A 151 -12.84 7.91 -16.46
C TYR A 151 -14.04 8.20 -17.37
N PRO A 152 -15.27 7.87 -16.99
CA PRO A 152 -15.64 7.04 -15.85
C PRO A 152 -15.22 5.56 -16.04
N ARG A 153 -15.20 4.80 -14.93
CA ARG A 153 -14.93 3.35 -14.94
C ARG A 153 -15.79 2.63 -16.02
N GLN A 154 -15.22 1.64 -16.68
CA GLN A 154 -15.90 0.92 -17.76
C GLN A 154 -16.31 -0.51 -17.39
N ASN A 155 -15.44 -1.25 -16.67
CA ASN A 155 -15.55 -2.68 -16.51
C ASN A 155 -15.72 -3.14 -15.04
N ILE A 156 -16.10 -2.23 -14.16
CA ILE A 156 -16.31 -2.49 -12.74
C ILE A 156 -17.84 -2.58 -12.48
N SER A 157 -18.28 -3.68 -11.87
CA SER A 157 -19.68 -3.87 -11.52
C SER A 157 -20.17 -2.85 -10.49
N ASP A 158 -21.48 -2.65 -10.41
CA ASP A 158 -22.05 -1.73 -9.40
C ASP A 158 -21.88 -2.26 -7.97
N ASP A 159 -21.87 -3.57 -7.76
CA ASP A 159 -21.52 -4.19 -6.47
C ASP A 159 -20.09 -3.85 -6.08
N MET A 160 -19.13 -4.04 -6.97
CA MET A 160 -17.74 -3.68 -6.72
C MET A 160 -17.58 -2.17 -6.47
N LYS A 161 -18.30 -1.34 -7.24
CA LYS A 161 -18.34 0.11 -6.98
C LYS A 161 -18.79 0.41 -5.55
N GLY A 162 -19.87 -0.23 -5.11
CA GLY A 162 -20.39 -0.05 -3.75
C GLY A 162 -19.34 -0.40 -2.69
N ARG A 163 -18.63 -1.51 -2.87
CA ARG A 163 -17.54 -1.91 -1.96
C ARG A 163 -16.38 -0.91 -1.96
N ILE A 164 -15.96 -0.42 -3.12
CA ILE A 164 -14.89 0.57 -3.23
C ILE A 164 -15.27 1.86 -2.48
N LEU A 165 -16.48 2.35 -2.67
CA LEU A 165 -16.97 3.55 -2.00
C LEU A 165 -17.04 3.37 -0.47
N ASP A 166 -17.52 2.20 -0.01
CA ASP A 166 -17.57 1.86 1.42
C ASP A 166 -16.16 1.80 2.02
N TYR A 167 -15.22 1.12 1.37
CA TYR A 167 -13.82 1.04 1.80
C TYR A 167 -13.14 2.41 1.84
N THR A 168 -13.33 3.21 0.80
CA THR A 168 -12.78 4.58 0.74
C THR A 168 -13.31 5.43 1.90
N LYS A 169 -14.61 5.35 2.17
CA LYS A 169 -15.23 6.08 3.28
C LYS A 169 -14.70 5.63 4.64
N LYS A 170 -14.71 4.34 4.90
CA LYS A 170 -14.21 3.76 6.16
C LYS A 170 -12.77 4.16 6.41
N LEU A 171 -11.92 4.01 5.38
CA LEU A 171 -10.50 4.29 5.49
C LEU A 171 -10.21 5.76 5.74
N ALA A 172 -10.82 6.66 4.97
CA ALA A 172 -10.62 8.11 5.10
C ALA A 172 -11.02 8.63 6.49
N LEU A 173 -12.16 8.17 7.03
CA LEU A 173 -12.62 8.54 8.37
C LEU A 173 -11.72 7.96 9.46
N ALA A 174 -11.28 6.70 9.31
CA ALA A 174 -10.46 6.03 10.32
C ALA A 174 -9.01 6.57 10.36
N ILE A 175 -8.45 6.98 9.23
CA ILE A 175 -7.16 7.71 9.18
C ILE A 175 -7.30 9.14 9.73
N GLY A 176 -8.54 9.67 9.83
CA GLY A 176 -8.74 11.03 10.28
C GLY A 176 -8.33 12.09 9.25
N ILE A 177 -8.48 11.76 7.96
CA ILE A 177 -8.23 12.72 6.87
C ILE A 177 -9.23 13.85 6.98
N LYS A 178 -8.74 15.08 6.92
CA LYS A 178 -9.60 16.27 6.89
C LYS A 178 -8.93 17.39 6.09
N VAL A 179 -9.73 18.06 5.29
CA VAL A 179 -9.33 19.33 4.66
C VAL A 179 -9.43 20.40 5.74
N THR A 180 -8.36 21.13 5.96
CA THR A 180 -8.39 22.34 6.82
C THR A 180 -8.98 23.50 6.03
N GLN A 181 -9.98 24.15 6.62
CA GLN A 181 -10.46 25.44 6.15
C GLN A 181 -9.42 26.53 6.42
#